data_2da6cbb9d9652dc7a83bb98b3a28bcfd
#
_entry.id   2da6cbb9d9652dc7a83bb98b3a28bcfd
#
_cell.length_a   1.000
_cell.length_b   1.000
_cell.length_c   1.000
_cell.angle_alpha   90.00
_cell.angle_beta   90.00
_cell.angle_gamma   90.00
#
_symmetry.space_group_name_H-M   'P 1'
#
loop_
_entity.id
_entity.type
_entity.pdbx_description
1 polymer ?
#
loop_
_entity_poly.entity_id
_entity_poly.type
_entity_poly.pdbx_seq_one_letter_code
_entity_poly.pdbx_strand_id
1 'polypeptide(L)'
;MPYIKGIVGISFRVHGDSAERFYIRPENSRLDNQLFRNRSTQYESDPDYSWQRLRQESPGEYESYVDVEPGGWTRVRIEVDGKKARLYVNGATQPCLVVNDLKLGESRGKIALWARISTEAYFSNLRVAPKR
;
A
#
# COMPACT_ATOMS: atom_id res chain seq x y z
N MET A 1 -2.69 -4.02 -27.67
CA MET A 1 -2.77 -2.81 -26.96
C MET A 1 -2.04 -2.87 -25.65
N PRO A 2 -1.12 -2.00 -25.48
CA PRO A 2 -0.44 -1.97 -24.23
C PRO A 2 -1.41 -1.56 -23.16
N TYR A 3 -1.31 -2.21 -22.07
CA TYR A 3 -2.10 -1.99 -20.96
C TYR A 3 -1.19 -1.64 -19.79
N ILE A 4 -1.41 -0.50 -19.23
CA ILE A 4 -0.57 0.02 -18.19
C ILE A 4 -1.14 -0.40 -16.86
N LYS A 5 -0.35 -1.13 -16.09
CA LYS A 5 -0.74 -1.49 -14.75
C LYS A 5 -0.20 -0.45 -13.80
N GLY A 6 -1.05 0.44 -13.37
CA GLY A 6 -0.67 1.43 -12.39
C GLY A 6 -0.52 0.80 -11.01
N ILE A 7 0.62 1.04 -10.37
CA ILE A 7 0.88 0.62 -9.01
C ILE A 7 1.39 1.83 -8.26
N VAL A 8 0.62 2.28 -7.27
CA VAL A 8 0.85 3.57 -6.64
C VAL A 8 0.61 3.47 -5.13
N GLY A 9 1.42 4.16 -4.36
CA GLY A 9 1.31 4.11 -2.92
C GLY A 9 2.11 5.18 -2.20
N ILE A 10 2.30 4.94 -0.91
CA ILE A 10 3.02 5.85 -0.03
C ILE A 10 4.00 5.03 0.79
N SER A 11 5.24 5.49 0.80
CA SER A 11 6.27 4.98 1.69
C SER A 11 6.31 5.84 2.94
N PHE A 12 6.47 5.22 4.08
CA PHE A 12 6.58 5.91 5.36
C PHE A 12 7.72 5.33 6.17
N ARG A 13 8.14 6.07 7.19
CA ARG A 13 9.33 5.71 7.97
C ARG A 13 10.54 5.46 7.08
N VAL A 14 10.69 6.31 6.04
CA VAL A 14 11.79 6.18 5.09
C VAL A 14 13.06 6.69 5.75
N HIS A 15 14.07 5.81 5.81
CA HIS A 15 15.37 6.14 6.37
C HIS A 15 16.46 5.38 5.62
N GLY A 16 17.30 6.07 4.86
CA GLY A 16 18.28 5.42 4.02
C GLY A 16 17.61 4.49 3.02
N ASP A 17 18.01 3.22 3.03
CA ASP A 17 17.43 2.20 2.15
C ASP A 17 16.23 1.50 2.78
N SER A 18 15.83 1.91 3.97
CA SER A 18 14.73 1.29 4.70
C SER A 18 13.45 2.08 4.54
N ALA A 19 12.33 1.40 4.39
CA ALA A 19 11.02 2.03 4.33
C ALA A 19 9.93 0.99 4.55
N GLU A 20 8.81 1.45 5.06
CA GLU A 20 7.56 0.71 5.04
C GLU A 20 6.69 1.29 3.93
N ARG A 21 5.81 0.49 3.35
CA ARG A 21 5.00 0.97 2.22
C ARG A 21 3.67 0.26 2.14
N PHE A 22 2.62 1.03 1.87
CA PHE A 22 1.38 0.50 1.34
C PHE A 22 1.20 0.97 -0.09
N TYR A 23 0.74 0.09 -0.96
CA TYR A 23 0.36 0.51 -2.31
C TYR A 23 -0.88 -0.23 -2.80
N ILE A 24 -1.46 0.32 -3.86
CA ILE A 24 -2.65 -0.25 -4.48
C ILE A 24 -2.35 -0.59 -5.94
N ARG A 25 -3.06 -1.61 -6.43
CA ARG A 25 -3.06 -2.03 -7.83
C ARG A 25 -4.48 -1.86 -8.35
N PRO A 26 -4.85 -0.64 -8.81
CA PRO A 26 -6.25 -0.37 -9.14
C PRO A 26 -6.82 -1.29 -10.19
N GLU A 27 -6.04 -1.69 -11.19
CA GLU A 27 -6.54 -2.56 -12.24
C GLU A 27 -6.87 -3.96 -11.75
N ASN A 28 -6.14 -4.45 -10.75
CA ASN A 28 -6.44 -5.74 -10.15
C ASN A 28 -7.80 -5.75 -9.47
N SER A 29 -8.21 -4.61 -8.94
CA SER A 29 -9.45 -4.47 -8.17
C SER A 29 -10.68 -4.93 -8.93
N ARG A 30 -10.71 -4.77 -10.25
CA ARG A 30 -11.89 -5.05 -11.06
C ARG A 30 -11.70 -6.14 -12.10
N LEU A 31 -10.65 -6.95 -11.95
CA LEU A 31 -10.45 -8.09 -12.84
C LEU A 31 -11.46 -9.19 -12.50
N ASP A 32 -11.88 -9.92 -13.52
CA ASP A 32 -12.76 -11.07 -13.33
C ASP A 32 -11.93 -12.28 -12.88
N ASN A 33 -11.27 -12.13 -11.76
CA ASN A 33 -10.41 -13.14 -11.17
C ASN A 33 -10.23 -12.82 -9.70
N GLN A 34 -10.78 -13.67 -8.85
CA GLN A 34 -10.76 -13.42 -7.40
C GLN A 34 -9.35 -13.35 -6.83
N LEU A 35 -8.46 -14.18 -7.34
CA LEU A 35 -7.08 -14.18 -6.87
C LEU A 35 -6.42 -12.82 -7.11
N PHE A 36 -6.59 -12.25 -8.31
CA PHE A 36 -6.02 -10.95 -8.60
C PHE A 36 -6.73 -9.81 -7.86
N ARG A 37 -8.05 -9.90 -7.68
CA ARG A 37 -8.75 -8.91 -6.86
C ARG A 37 -8.23 -8.89 -5.42
N ASN A 38 -7.89 -10.04 -4.87
CA ASN A 38 -7.34 -10.14 -3.52
C ASN A 38 -5.93 -9.54 -3.40
N ARG A 39 -5.35 -9.11 -4.50
CA ARG A 39 -4.05 -8.45 -4.57
C ARG A 39 -4.18 -6.97 -4.94
N SER A 40 -5.33 -6.37 -4.65
CA SER A 40 -5.56 -4.95 -4.92
C SER A 40 -4.73 -4.05 -4.03
N THR A 41 -4.45 -4.46 -2.82
CA THR A 41 -3.61 -3.72 -1.88
C THR A 41 -2.39 -4.55 -1.50
N GLN A 42 -1.32 -3.87 -1.10
CA GLN A 42 -0.10 -4.56 -0.74
C GLN A 42 0.69 -3.77 0.30
N TYR A 43 1.27 -4.50 1.23
CA TYR A 43 2.31 -4.00 2.13
C TYR A 43 3.67 -4.52 1.66
N GLU A 44 4.67 -3.66 1.76
CA GLU A 44 6.08 -4.04 1.59
C GLU A 44 6.96 -3.33 2.60
N SER A 45 8.13 -3.89 2.85
CA SER A 45 9.14 -3.26 3.68
C SER A 45 10.51 -3.44 3.03
N ASP A 46 11.18 -2.31 2.80
CA ASP A 46 12.52 -2.32 2.22
C ASP A 46 13.57 -2.39 3.33
N PRO A 47 14.68 -3.06 3.08
CA PRO A 47 15.08 -3.72 1.82
C PRO A 47 14.71 -5.19 1.74
N ASP A 48 14.27 -5.82 2.84
CA ASP A 48 14.28 -7.27 2.94
C ASP A 48 12.93 -7.95 2.69
N TYR A 49 11.84 -7.22 2.71
CA TYR A 49 10.50 -7.81 2.62
C TYR A 49 9.73 -7.29 1.42
N SER A 50 10.08 -7.82 0.23
CA SER A 50 9.33 -7.56 -1.00
C SER A 50 7.98 -8.28 -0.98
N TRP A 51 7.08 -7.88 -1.88
CA TRP A 51 5.79 -8.55 -2.01
C TRP A 51 5.95 -10.05 -2.32
N GLN A 52 7.00 -10.42 -3.08
CA GLN A 52 7.25 -11.83 -3.39
C GLN A 52 7.57 -12.63 -2.13
N ARG A 53 8.46 -12.11 -1.31
CA ARG A 53 8.84 -12.77 -0.07
C ARG A 53 7.67 -12.87 0.89
N LEU A 54 6.92 -11.78 1.04
CA LEU A 54 5.77 -11.76 1.95
C LEU A 54 4.70 -12.76 1.51
N ARG A 55 4.43 -12.82 0.21
CA ARG A 55 3.44 -13.77 -0.32
C ARG A 55 3.89 -15.21 -0.16
N GLN A 56 5.18 -15.48 -0.35
CA GLN A 56 5.73 -16.81 -0.22
C GLN A 56 5.72 -17.29 1.23
N GLU A 57 6.09 -16.41 2.16
CA GLU A 57 6.19 -16.79 3.58
C GLU A 57 4.84 -16.73 4.30
N SER A 58 3.95 -15.83 3.92
CA SER A 58 2.67 -15.63 4.58
C SER A 58 1.58 -15.28 3.57
N PRO A 59 1.14 -16.26 2.76
CA PRO A 59 0.19 -15.99 1.68
C PRO A 59 -1.07 -15.29 2.18
N GLY A 60 -1.43 -14.18 1.53
CA GLY A 60 -2.66 -13.46 1.80
C GLY A 60 -2.64 -12.54 3.01
N GLU A 61 -1.59 -12.56 3.82
CA GLU A 61 -1.57 -11.77 5.06
C GLU A 61 -1.28 -10.29 4.83
N TYR A 62 -0.48 -9.98 3.83
CA TYR A 62 -0.01 -8.62 3.58
C TYR A 62 -0.60 -8.01 2.32
N GLU A 63 -1.68 -8.57 1.84
CA GLU A 63 -2.41 -8.08 0.68
C GLU A 63 -3.89 -8.34 0.88
N SER A 64 -4.73 -7.57 0.18
CA SER A 64 -6.18 -7.71 0.35
C SER A 64 -6.94 -7.14 -0.85
N TYR A 65 -8.24 -7.38 -0.86
CA TYR A 65 -9.14 -6.79 -1.82
C TYR A 65 -9.64 -5.45 -1.33
N VAL A 66 -9.69 -4.49 -2.24
CA VAL A 66 -10.46 -3.26 -2.08
C VAL A 66 -10.98 -2.86 -3.45
N ASP A 67 -12.19 -2.31 -3.52
CA ASP A 67 -12.72 -1.82 -4.78
C ASP A 67 -12.24 -0.40 -5.01
N VAL A 68 -11.44 -0.20 -6.05
CA VAL A 68 -10.99 1.12 -6.50
C VAL A 68 -11.18 1.23 -8.00
N GLU A 69 -11.41 2.43 -8.47
CA GLU A 69 -11.65 2.69 -9.89
C GLU A 69 -10.35 3.08 -10.58
N PRO A 70 -9.86 2.28 -11.54
CA PRO A 70 -8.70 2.68 -12.33
C PRO A 70 -9.01 3.98 -13.09
N GLY A 71 -8.05 4.90 -13.08
CA GLY A 71 -8.22 6.18 -13.74
C GLY A 71 -9.00 7.22 -12.95
N GLY A 72 -9.54 6.85 -11.79
CA GLY A 72 -10.23 7.78 -10.92
C GLY A 72 -9.37 8.21 -9.74
N TRP A 73 -9.84 9.20 -9.01
CA TRP A 73 -9.21 9.59 -7.76
C TRP A 73 -9.58 8.62 -6.65
N THR A 74 -8.59 8.20 -5.90
CA THR A 74 -8.78 7.35 -4.74
C THR A 74 -8.27 8.08 -3.51
N ARG A 75 -9.10 8.19 -2.48
CA ARG A 75 -8.69 8.75 -1.20
C ARG A 75 -8.04 7.63 -0.38
N VAL A 76 -6.86 7.91 0.15
CA VAL A 76 -6.11 6.95 0.93
C VAL A 76 -5.78 7.55 2.29
N ARG A 77 -5.97 6.77 3.34
CA ARG A 77 -5.53 7.12 4.68
C ARG A 77 -4.72 5.98 5.26
N ILE A 78 -3.59 6.31 5.83
CA ILE A 78 -2.71 5.35 6.48
C ILE A 78 -2.52 5.79 7.93
N GLU A 79 -2.82 4.88 8.86
CA GLU A 79 -2.56 5.09 10.27
C GLU A 79 -1.41 4.21 10.71
N VAL A 80 -0.44 4.79 11.39
CA VAL A 80 0.75 4.07 11.84
C VAL A 80 0.93 4.30 13.34
N ASP A 81 1.07 3.21 14.08
CA ASP A 81 1.23 3.29 15.53
C ASP A 81 2.10 2.13 16.02
N GLY A 82 3.31 2.46 16.48
CA GLY A 82 4.25 1.44 16.93
C GLY A 82 4.63 0.49 15.81
N LYS A 83 4.28 -0.78 15.97
CA LYS A 83 4.55 -1.84 14.98
C LYS A 83 3.34 -2.12 14.10
N LYS A 84 2.31 -1.29 14.15
CA LYS A 84 1.05 -1.55 13.45
C LYS A 84 0.76 -0.45 12.45
N ALA A 85 0.16 -0.83 11.35
CA ALA A 85 -0.32 0.12 10.35
C ALA A 85 -1.62 -0.38 9.73
N ARG A 86 -2.47 0.57 9.33
CA ARG A 86 -3.76 0.29 8.70
C ARG A 86 -3.95 1.17 7.49
N LEU A 87 -4.45 0.55 6.44
CA LEU A 87 -4.76 1.24 5.18
C LEU A 87 -6.27 1.37 5.05
N TYR A 88 -6.74 2.59 4.80
CA TYR A 88 -8.13 2.90 4.55
C TYR A 88 -8.27 3.52 3.16
N VAL A 89 -9.33 3.19 2.47
CA VAL A 89 -9.57 3.67 1.11
C VAL A 89 -10.96 4.26 1.02
N ASN A 90 -11.04 5.43 0.38
CA ASN A 90 -12.29 6.12 0.04
C ASN A 90 -13.22 6.38 1.24
N GLY A 91 -12.62 6.79 2.35
CA GLY A 91 -13.39 7.20 3.52
C GLY A 91 -14.06 6.07 4.30
N ALA A 92 -13.68 4.82 4.03
CA ALA A 92 -14.24 3.68 4.76
C ALA A 92 -13.90 3.78 6.25
N THR A 93 -14.82 3.32 7.08
CA THR A 93 -14.62 3.31 8.53
C THR A 93 -13.76 2.13 8.97
N GLN A 94 -13.69 1.08 8.16
CA GLN A 94 -12.86 -0.08 8.43
C GLN A 94 -11.66 -0.12 7.48
N PRO A 95 -10.50 -0.54 7.96
CA PRO A 95 -9.34 -0.67 7.10
C PRO A 95 -9.51 -1.83 6.11
N CYS A 96 -8.95 -1.67 4.93
CA CYS A 96 -8.92 -2.76 3.95
C CYS A 96 -7.67 -3.62 4.09
N LEU A 97 -6.64 -3.13 4.77
CA LEU A 97 -5.44 -3.91 5.06
C LEU A 97 -4.90 -3.51 6.43
N VAL A 98 -4.61 -4.52 7.23
CA VAL A 98 -4.05 -4.34 8.58
C VAL A 98 -2.75 -5.09 8.67
N VAL A 99 -1.69 -4.40 9.08
CA VAL A 99 -0.38 -5.01 9.34
C VAL A 99 -0.05 -4.79 10.80
N ASN A 100 0.08 -5.87 11.56
CA ASN A 100 0.34 -5.82 12.99
C ASN A 100 1.82 -5.99 13.34
N ASP A 101 2.63 -6.29 12.34
CA ASP A 101 4.03 -6.63 12.50
C ASP A 101 4.87 -5.92 11.43
N LEU A 102 4.86 -4.60 11.45
CA LEU A 102 5.72 -3.83 10.55
C LEU A 102 7.14 -4.36 10.64
N LYS A 103 7.72 -4.70 9.50
CA LYS A 103 8.97 -5.47 9.46
C LYS A 103 10.19 -4.70 9.97
N LEU A 104 10.14 -3.37 9.93
CA LEU A 104 11.17 -2.55 10.55
C LEU A 104 10.93 -2.30 12.03
N GLY A 105 9.85 -2.88 12.57
CA GLY A 105 9.46 -2.65 13.95
C GLY A 105 9.00 -1.22 14.17
N GLU A 106 9.20 -0.73 15.39
CA GLU A 106 8.93 0.66 15.71
C GLU A 106 10.12 1.49 15.26
N SER A 107 9.92 2.38 14.29
CA SER A 107 10.98 3.15 13.70
C SER A 107 10.49 4.54 13.31
N ARG A 108 11.39 5.37 12.84
CA ARG A 108 11.10 6.73 12.41
C ARG A 108 11.69 7.00 11.05
N GLY A 109 11.11 7.93 10.32
CA GLY A 109 11.62 8.33 9.03
C GLY A 109 10.68 9.27 8.32
N LYS A 110 10.96 9.49 7.06
CA LYS A 110 10.23 10.43 6.21
C LYS A 110 9.10 9.74 5.49
N ILE A 111 8.29 10.53 4.81
CA ILE A 111 7.22 10.05 3.95
C ILE A 111 7.59 10.36 2.51
N ALA A 112 7.29 9.44 1.61
CA ALA A 112 7.55 9.61 0.19
C ALA A 112 6.35 9.11 -0.62
N LEU A 113 6.01 9.83 -1.65
CA LEU A 113 5.09 9.35 -2.67
C LEU A 113 5.80 8.29 -3.49
N TRP A 114 5.09 7.23 -3.84
CA TRP A 114 5.70 6.08 -4.49
C TRP A 114 4.88 5.59 -5.66
N ALA A 115 5.55 5.22 -6.73
CA ALA A 115 4.92 4.58 -7.86
C ALA A 115 5.92 3.62 -8.48
N ARG A 116 5.41 2.49 -9.00
CA ARG A 116 6.27 1.55 -9.68
C ARG A 116 6.66 2.08 -11.06
N ILE A 117 7.79 1.61 -11.57
CA ILE A 117 8.23 1.93 -12.92
C ILE A 117 7.10 1.65 -13.91
N SER A 118 6.96 2.49 -14.92
CA SER A 118 5.89 2.44 -15.92
C SER A 118 4.50 2.77 -15.38
N THR A 119 4.43 3.38 -14.20
CA THR A 119 3.18 3.89 -13.65
C THR A 119 3.09 5.39 -13.91
N GLU A 120 1.92 5.83 -14.35
CA GLU A 120 1.58 7.25 -14.38
C GLU A 120 0.57 7.50 -13.27
N ALA A 121 0.94 8.35 -12.32
CA ALA A 121 0.12 8.60 -11.15
C ALA A 121 0.13 10.08 -10.77
N TYR A 122 -0.96 10.53 -10.19
CA TYR A 122 -1.12 11.90 -9.74
C TYR A 122 -1.47 11.89 -8.26
N PHE A 123 -0.90 12.83 -7.51
CA PHE A 123 -1.11 12.95 -6.08
C PHE A 123 -1.67 14.33 -5.76
N SER A 124 -2.53 14.42 -4.76
CA SER A 124 -3.14 15.68 -4.35
C SER A 124 -3.47 15.65 -2.87
N ASN A 125 -3.40 16.82 -2.22
CA ASN A 125 -3.86 17.02 -0.86
C ASN A 125 -3.21 16.11 0.19
N LEU A 126 -1.91 15.88 0.07
CA LEU A 126 -1.20 15.11 1.08
C LEU A 126 -1.23 15.83 2.43
N ARG A 127 -1.63 15.11 3.46
CA ARG A 127 -1.62 15.61 4.84
C ARG A 127 -0.92 14.62 5.72
N VAL A 128 -0.08 15.11 6.62
CA VAL A 128 0.59 14.30 7.61
C VAL A 128 0.31 14.92 8.98
N ALA A 129 -0.21 14.12 9.88
CA ALA A 129 -0.54 14.58 11.22
C ALA A 129 -0.05 13.58 12.26
N PRO A 130 0.46 14.05 13.41
CA PRO A 130 0.82 13.13 14.48
C PRO A 130 -0.41 12.46 15.04
N LYS A 131 -0.27 11.19 15.38
CA LYS A 131 -1.33 10.44 16.02
C LYS A 131 -1.40 10.84 17.50
N ARG A 132 -2.58 10.97 17.99
CA ARG A 132 -2.83 11.31 19.39
C ARG A 132 -3.19 10.08 20.20
#